data_d29bc5199fd769ffbe0414f4bb836568
#
_entry.id   d29bc5199fd769ffbe0414f4bb836568
#
_cell.length_a   1.000
_cell.length_b   1.000
_cell.length_c   1.000
_cell.angle_alpha   90.00
_cell.angle_beta   90.00
_cell.angle_gamma   90.00
#
_symmetry.space_group_name_H-M   'P 1'
#
loop_
_entity.id
_entity.type
_entity.pdbx_description
1 polymer ?
#
loop_
_entity_poly.entity_id
_entity_poly.type
_entity_poly.pdbx_seq_one_letter_code
_entity_poly.pdbx_strand_id
1 'polypeptide(L)'
;GYSAVILKGTAYKSVVVLYDETGNEVFKTYISSSIAVDISISEDNKFLSIAEVNISGTLIQSDIKVVSIAKAKENPKEAIVYTYNAPVNSLILDIKYQNKNNLVCEYDNGIHVIKNNDDTKLTDIDTQQEKITFYSIKLYNNVVKSVEENAGLLSTNTTIKIINSSTQKENTYKFDGVIKELYCYGNKIALNLGSEIHFIESNGWLIKKYVSNQEIRKIVMSDYLAGIVYRN
;
A
#
# COMPACT_ATOMS: atom_id res chain seq x y z
N GLY A 1 16.83 -11.70 4.31
CA GLY A 1 15.79 -10.66 4.48
C GLY A 1 15.17 -10.68 5.87
N TYR A 2 14.19 -9.82 6.09
CA TYR A 2 13.42 -9.75 7.33
C TYR A 2 11.95 -9.98 7.05
N SER A 3 11.23 -10.46 8.07
CA SER A 3 9.78 -10.58 8.06
C SER A 3 9.22 -9.93 9.32
N ALA A 4 8.12 -9.19 9.20
CA ALA A 4 7.47 -8.56 10.33
C ALA A 4 6.00 -9.00 10.39
N VAL A 5 5.46 -9.11 11.61
CA VAL A 5 4.07 -9.49 11.85
C VAL A 5 3.44 -8.60 12.90
N ILE A 6 2.15 -8.33 12.73
CA ILE A 6 1.29 -7.73 13.74
C ILE A 6 0.49 -8.85 14.38
N LEU A 7 0.58 -8.97 15.70
CA LEU A 7 -0.16 -9.94 16.49
C LEU A 7 -1.17 -9.21 17.38
N LYS A 8 -2.33 -9.81 17.55
CA LYS A 8 -3.30 -9.37 18.55
C LYS A 8 -2.85 -9.86 19.93
N GLY A 9 -2.64 -8.94 20.84
CA GLY A 9 -2.27 -9.28 22.22
C GLY A 9 -3.50 -9.52 23.12
N THR A 10 -3.33 -10.27 24.20
CA THR A 10 -4.33 -10.39 25.26
C THR A 10 -4.27 -9.25 26.28
N ALA A 11 -3.05 -8.80 26.61
CA ALA A 11 -2.78 -7.70 27.53
C ALA A 11 -2.46 -6.38 26.81
N TYR A 12 -2.22 -6.43 25.52
CA TYR A 12 -1.87 -5.29 24.66
C TYR A 12 -2.80 -5.25 23.45
N LYS A 13 -3.04 -4.06 22.89
CA LYS A 13 -3.88 -3.92 21.69
C LYS A 13 -3.21 -4.55 20.47
N SER A 14 -1.90 -4.39 20.34
CA SER A 14 -1.10 -5.01 19.30
C SER A 14 0.30 -5.35 19.81
N VAL A 15 0.92 -6.34 19.18
CA VAL A 15 2.33 -6.67 19.34
C VAL A 15 2.94 -6.75 17.94
N VAL A 16 4.00 -5.98 17.70
CA VAL A 16 4.74 -6.06 16.44
C VAL A 16 6.05 -6.79 16.68
N VAL A 17 6.31 -7.80 15.85
CA VAL A 17 7.53 -8.62 15.93
C VAL A 17 8.23 -8.60 14.58
N LEU A 18 9.53 -8.38 14.61
CA LEU A 18 10.44 -8.48 13.45
C LEU A 18 11.33 -9.70 13.60
N TYR A 19 11.38 -10.54 12.58
CA TYR A 19 12.22 -11.73 12.49
C TYR A 19 13.27 -11.57 11.40
N ASP A 20 14.43 -12.15 11.63
CA ASP A 20 15.47 -12.32 10.60
C ASP A 20 15.14 -13.49 9.65
N GLU A 21 15.99 -13.73 8.65
CA GLU A 21 15.83 -14.79 7.66
C GLU A 21 15.93 -16.21 8.23
N THR A 22 16.47 -16.35 9.44
CA THR A 22 16.55 -17.63 10.15
C THR A 22 15.39 -17.84 11.12
N GLY A 23 14.49 -16.84 11.25
CA GLY A 23 13.32 -16.89 12.12
C GLY A 23 13.59 -16.44 13.57
N ASN A 24 14.76 -15.87 13.85
CA ASN A 24 15.04 -15.31 15.17
C ASN A 24 14.37 -13.95 15.34
N GLU A 25 13.81 -13.69 16.54
CA GLU A 25 13.26 -12.40 16.91
C GLU A 25 14.38 -11.35 17.01
N VAL A 26 14.27 -10.29 16.20
CA VAL A 26 15.22 -9.16 16.17
C VAL A 26 14.68 -7.98 16.97
N PHE A 27 13.37 -7.76 16.89
CA PHE A 27 12.71 -6.67 17.57
C PHE A 27 11.28 -7.05 17.95
N LYS A 28 10.84 -6.57 19.08
CA LYS A 28 9.47 -6.74 19.54
C LYS A 28 9.03 -5.51 20.31
N THR A 29 7.83 -5.04 19.99
CA THR A 29 7.20 -3.92 20.71
C THR A 29 5.76 -4.26 21.08
N TYR A 30 5.38 -3.82 22.27
CA TYR A 30 4.05 -4.00 22.84
C TYR A 30 3.31 -2.67 22.81
N ILE A 31 2.17 -2.64 22.16
CA ILE A 31 1.37 -1.43 21.94
C ILE A 31 0.10 -1.52 22.77
N SER A 32 -0.04 -0.65 23.76
CA SER A 32 -1.16 -0.63 24.71
C SER A 32 -2.15 0.52 24.48
N SER A 33 -1.68 1.68 24.02
CA SER A 33 -2.49 2.89 23.83
C SER A 33 -3.12 3.00 22.46
N SER A 34 -2.45 2.48 21.43
CA SER A 34 -2.86 2.51 20.02
C SER A 34 -3.01 1.10 19.44
N ILE A 35 -3.49 1.01 18.23
CA ILE A 35 -3.59 -0.24 17.47
C ILE A 35 -2.65 -0.12 16.27
N ALA A 36 -1.75 -1.10 16.08
CA ALA A 36 -0.98 -1.19 14.85
C ALA A 36 -1.93 -1.61 13.71
N VAL A 37 -1.97 -0.83 12.65
CA VAL A 37 -2.84 -1.06 11.49
C VAL A 37 -2.07 -1.67 10.34
N ASP A 38 -0.81 -1.26 10.15
CA ASP A 38 0.04 -1.81 9.10
C ASP A 38 1.52 -1.66 9.40
N ILE A 39 2.36 -2.44 8.69
CA ILE A 39 3.82 -2.45 8.82
C ILE A 39 4.48 -2.57 7.45
N SER A 40 5.61 -1.90 7.28
CA SER A 40 6.40 -2.00 6.05
C SER A 40 7.90 -2.00 6.33
N ILE A 41 8.65 -2.86 5.64
CA ILE A 41 10.11 -2.92 5.71
C ILE A 41 10.69 -2.21 4.48
N SER A 42 11.71 -1.36 4.68
CA SER A 42 12.39 -0.68 3.58
C SER A 42 13.14 -1.68 2.67
N GLU A 43 13.26 -1.33 1.38
CA GLU A 43 13.87 -2.20 0.38
C GLU A 43 15.32 -2.61 0.73
N ASP A 44 16.06 -1.73 1.39
CA ASP A 44 17.43 -1.98 1.83
C ASP A 44 17.52 -2.69 3.20
N ASN A 45 16.38 -3.10 3.75
CA ASN A 45 16.27 -3.78 5.05
C ASN A 45 16.86 -3.00 6.24
N LYS A 46 16.87 -1.67 6.18
CA LYS A 46 17.38 -0.83 7.28
C LYS A 46 16.31 -0.37 8.25
N PHE A 47 15.09 -0.23 7.79
CA PHE A 47 13.99 0.32 8.57
C PHE A 47 12.74 -0.55 8.51
N LEU A 48 12.05 -0.64 9.64
CA LEU A 48 10.68 -1.11 9.76
C LEU A 48 9.82 0.10 10.16
N SER A 49 8.79 0.41 9.38
CA SER A 49 7.76 1.38 9.76
C SER A 49 6.53 0.67 10.29
N ILE A 50 5.94 1.23 11.35
CA ILE A 50 4.74 0.74 12.02
C ILE A 50 3.73 1.88 12.04
N ALA A 51 2.61 1.72 11.34
CA ALA A 51 1.49 2.65 11.41
C ALA A 51 0.58 2.28 12.57
N GLU A 52 0.26 3.25 13.41
CA GLU A 52 -0.59 3.08 14.59
C GLU A 52 -1.75 4.08 14.56
N VAL A 53 -2.89 3.66 15.09
CA VAL A 53 -4.06 4.52 15.32
C VAL A 53 -4.38 4.57 16.80
N ASN A 54 -4.36 5.76 17.38
CA ASN A 54 -4.79 6.00 18.74
C ASN A 54 -6.29 6.36 18.76
N ILE A 55 -7.07 5.53 19.43
CA ILE A 55 -8.51 5.68 19.59
C ILE A 55 -8.90 5.89 21.06
N SER A 56 -7.95 6.17 21.94
CA SER A 56 -8.19 6.25 23.40
C SER A 56 -8.72 7.60 23.86
N GLY A 57 -8.80 8.60 22.96
CA GLY A 57 -9.30 9.95 23.24
C GLY A 57 -10.57 10.28 22.48
N THR A 58 -10.96 11.54 22.51
CA THR A 58 -12.06 12.09 21.73
C THR A 58 -11.68 12.37 20.27
N LEU A 59 -10.38 12.41 19.98
CA LEU A 59 -9.82 12.67 18.67
C LEU A 59 -9.04 11.45 18.22
N ILE A 60 -9.26 11.06 16.96
CA ILE A 60 -8.49 10.02 16.31
C ILE A 60 -7.16 10.61 15.87
N GLN A 61 -6.08 9.90 16.13
CA GLN A 61 -4.74 10.31 15.72
C GLN A 61 -3.96 9.07 15.25
N SER A 62 -3.36 9.18 14.09
CA SER A 62 -2.43 8.19 13.58
C SER A 62 -1.00 8.66 13.74
N ASP A 63 -0.10 7.73 13.96
CA ASP A 63 1.34 7.95 13.92
C ASP A 63 2.06 6.83 13.17
N ILE A 64 3.29 7.10 12.75
CA ILE A 64 4.18 6.11 12.15
C ILE A 64 5.48 6.12 12.95
N LYS A 65 5.80 4.98 13.55
CA LYS A 65 7.09 4.76 14.22
C LYS A 65 8.06 4.11 13.26
N VAL A 66 9.24 4.70 13.12
CA VAL A 66 10.32 4.16 12.30
C VAL A 66 11.36 3.53 13.20
N VAL A 67 11.54 2.23 13.03
CA VAL A 67 12.49 1.39 13.77
C VAL A 67 13.73 1.18 12.92
N SER A 68 14.91 1.51 13.42
CA SER A 68 16.18 1.13 12.82
C SER A 68 16.48 -0.34 13.14
N ILE A 69 16.57 -1.19 12.12
CA ILE A 69 16.85 -2.63 12.29
C ILE A 69 18.26 -2.85 12.86
N ALA A 70 19.23 -2.03 12.49
CA ALA A 70 20.56 -2.09 13.07
C ALA A 70 20.53 -1.82 14.59
N LYS A 71 19.89 -0.72 14.99
CA LYS A 71 19.75 -0.39 16.43
C LYS A 71 18.91 -1.43 17.19
N ALA A 72 17.90 -2.00 16.55
CA ALA A 72 17.08 -3.04 17.15
C ALA A 72 17.88 -4.28 17.58
N LYS A 73 18.92 -4.61 16.83
CA LYS A 73 19.86 -5.70 17.15
C LYS A 73 20.82 -5.37 18.29
N GLU A 74 21.19 -4.09 18.44
CA GLU A 74 22.12 -3.63 19.46
C GLU A 74 21.39 -3.29 20.78
N ASN A 75 20.35 -2.47 20.70
CA ASN A 75 19.53 -2.03 21.81
C ASN A 75 18.08 -1.82 21.38
N PRO A 76 17.20 -2.81 21.57
CA PRO A 76 15.79 -2.70 21.17
C PRO A 76 15.04 -1.50 21.76
N LYS A 77 15.46 -1.00 22.94
CA LYS A 77 14.82 0.15 23.59
C LYS A 77 15.07 1.48 22.87
N GLU A 78 16.15 1.56 22.09
CA GLU A 78 16.54 2.76 21.31
C GLU A 78 16.31 2.56 19.81
N ALA A 79 15.62 1.49 19.44
CA ALA A 79 15.42 1.13 18.05
C ALA A 79 14.49 2.10 17.30
N ILE A 80 13.52 2.72 17.97
CA ILE A 80 12.64 3.74 17.37
C ILE A 80 13.47 5.00 17.17
N VAL A 81 13.74 5.34 15.92
CA VAL A 81 14.59 6.49 15.56
C VAL A 81 13.79 7.71 15.16
N TYR A 82 12.53 7.51 14.81
CA TYR A 82 11.64 8.58 14.41
C TYR A 82 10.18 8.22 14.66
N THR A 83 9.37 9.22 14.99
CA THR A 83 7.91 9.11 15.05
C THR A 83 7.30 10.25 14.25
N TYR A 84 6.55 9.91 13.23
CA TYR A 84 5.73 10.84 12.46
C TYR A 84 4.32 10.85 13.04
N ASN A 85 3.84 12.04 13.42
CA ASN A 85 2.47 12.22 13.87
C ASN A 85 1.63 12.80 12.74
N ALA A 86 0.64 12.07 12.30
CA ALA A 86 -0.32 12.56 11.31
C ALA A 86 -1.14 13.74 11.88
N PRO A 87 -1.71 14.59 11.02
CA PRO A 87 -2.65 15.61 11.46
C PRO A 87 -3.81 15.02 12.28
N VAL A 88 -4.32 15.78 13.23
CA VAL A 88 -5.47 15.36 14.05
C VAL A 88 -6.67 15.07 13.16
N ASN A 89 -7.40 14.01 13.47
CA ASN A 89 -8.52 13.46 12.69
C ASN A 89 -8.14 12.89 11.32
N SER A 90 -6.88 12.53 11.11
CA SER A 90 -6.43 11.78 9.93
C SER A 90 -6.16 10.33 10.31
N LEU A 91 -6.71 9.40 9.52
CA LEU A 91 -6.45 7.97 9.64
C LEU A 91 -5.44 7.54 8.60
N ILE A 92 -4.39 6.85 9.04
CA ILE A 92 -3.51 6.10 8.15
C ILE A 92 -4.05 4.68 8.08
N LEU A 93 -4.36 4.21 6.88
CA LEU A 93 -4.99 2.92 6.63
C LEU A 93 -3.97 1.86 6.18
N ASP A 94 -2.99 2.26 5.40
CA ASP A 94 -1.96 1.39 4.82
C ASP A 94 -0.65 2.17 4.62
N ILE A 95 0.48 1.49 4.76
CA ILE A 95 1.81 2.06 4.52
C ILE A 95 2.68 1.11 3.71
N LYS A 96 3.46 1.65 2.77
CA LYS A 96 4.37 0.84 1.96
C LYS A 96 5.64 1.59 1.61
N TYR A 97 6.79 1.00 1.92
CA TYR A 97 8.04 1.45 1.32
C TYR A 97 8.05 1.12 -0.17
N GLN A 98 8.19 2.12 -1.02
CA GLN A 98 8.41 1.95 -2.46
C GLN A 98 9.88 1.82 -2.82
N ASN A 99 10.74 2.31 -1.94
CA ASN A 99 12.18 2.15 -1.99
C ASN A 99 12.78 2.32 -0.58
N LYS A 100 14.08 2.50 -0.48
CA LYS A 100 14.76 2.68 0.81
C LYS A 100 14.34 3.92 1.60
N ASN A 101 13.77 4.95 0.95
CA ASN A 101 13.53 6.25 1.59
C ASN A 101 12.08 6.75 1.47
N ASN A 102 11.30 6.26 0.50
CA ASN A 102 9.95 6.76 0.25
C ASN A 102 8.93 5.81 0.88
N LEU A 103 8.25 6.27 1.89
CA LEU A 103 7.12 5.58 2.49
C LEU A 103 5.83 6.19 1.94
N VAL A 104 5.07 5.42 1.18
CA VAL A 104 3.74 5.80 0.72
C VAL A 104 2.74 5.43 1.79
N CYS A 105 1.84 6.36 2.10
CA CYS A 105 0.82 6.21 3.11
C CYS A 105 -0.55 6.47 2.49
N GLU A 106 -1.47 5.56 2.71
CA GLU A 106 -2.88 5.76 2.42
C GLU A 106 -3.55 6.37 3.65
N TYR A 107 -4.04 7.60 3.48
CA TYR A 107 -4.90 8.26 4.45
C TYR A 107 -6.36 8.07 4.07
N ASP A 108 -7.24 8.29 4.99
CA ASP A 108 -8.70 8.29 4.76
C ASP A 108 -9.17 9.36 3.74
N ASN A 109 -8.32 10.33 3.42
CA ASN A 109 -8.65 11.45 2.51
C ASN A 109 -7.60 11.68 1.40
N GLY A 110 -6.62 10.81 1.26
CA GLY A 110 -5.59 10.99 0.25
C GLY A 110 -4.44 10.00 0.34
N ILE A 111 -3.61 10.01 -0.67
CA ILE A 111 -2.35 9.28 -0.69
C ILE A 111 -1.21 10.26 -0.50
N HIS A 112 -0.33 9.94 0.42
CA HIS A 112 0.81 10.75 0.80
C HIS A 112 2.12 10.00 0.63
N VAL A 113 3.20 10.73 0.49
CA VAL A 113 4.57 10.19 0.55
C VAL A 113 5.32 10.88 1.67
N ILE A 114 5.84 10.09 2.59
CA ILE A 114 6.74 10.56 3.64
C ILE A 114 8.16 10.26 3.22
N LYS A 115 8.98 11.31 3.14
CA LYS A 115 10.41 11.22 2.83
C LYS A 115 11.18 12.18 3.72
N ASN A 116 12.15 11.67 4.49
CA ASN A 116 12.97 12.49 5.39
C ASN A 116 12.12 13.37 6.32
N ASN A 117 11.02 12.84 6.84
CA ASN A 117 10.05 13.53 7.69
C ASN A 117 9.15 14.57 6.98
N ASP A 118 9.34 14.78 5.70
CA ASP A 118 8.46 15.63 4.90
C ASP A 118 7.29 14.79 4.37
N ASP A 119 6.08 15.24 4.65
CA ASP A 119 4.85 14.68 4.12
C ASP A 119 4.39 15.46 2.90
N THR A 120 4.22 14.77 1.78
CA THR A 120 3.73 15.34 0.54
C THR A 120 2.48 14.59 0.09
N LYS A 121 1.36 15.30 -0.03
CA LYS A 121 0.14 14.74 -0.61
C LYS A 121 0.30 14.57 -2.11
N LEU A 122 0.10 13.34 -2.59
CA LEU A 122 0.16 13.00 -4.01
C LEU A 122 -1.18 13.20 -4.70
N THR A 123 -2.27 12.77 -4.06
CA THR A 123 -3.61 12.83 -4.64
C THR A 123 -4.66 12.74 -3.53
N ASP A 124 -5.82 13.36 -3.76
CA ASP A 124 -6.99 13.16 -2.94
C ASP A 124 -7.60 11.78 -3.20
N ILE A 125 -8.34 11.28 -2.20
CA ILE A 125 -9.16 10.10 -2.28
C ILE A 125 -10.59 10.51 -1.94
N ASP A 126 -11.53 10.18 -2.82
CA ASP A 126 -12.94 10.19 -2.50
C ASP A 126 -13.37 8.76 -2.15
N THR A 127 -13.38 8.44 -0.87
CA THR A 127 -13.72 7.11 -0.37
C THR A 127 -15.14 6.66 -0.69
N GLN A 128 -16.02 7.57 -1.11
CA GLN A 128 -17.39 7.22 -1.50
C GLN A 128 -17.52 6.82 -2.97
N GLN A 129 -16.60 7.27 -3.83
CA GLN A 129 -16.68 7.08 -5.27
C GLN A 129 -15.45 6.37 -5.88
N GLU A 130 -14.32 6.32 -5.16
CA GLU A 130 -13.07 5.80 -5.70
C GLU A 130 -12.72 4.47 -5.05
N LYS A 131 -12.54 3.45 -5.87
CA LYS A 131 -11.83 2.23 -5.44
C LYS A 131 -10.36 2.45 -5.62
N ILE A 132 -9.65 2.38 -4.52
CA ILE A 132 -8.21 2.54 -4.50
C ILE A 132 -7.59 1.18 -4.55
N THR A 133 -6.55 1.10 -5.29
CA THR A 133 -5.58 0.02 -5.17
C THR A 133 -4.24 0.50 -5.72
N PHE A 134 -3.32 0.36 -5.18
CA PHE A 134 -2.10 0.03 -4.55
C PHE A 134 -0.88 0.07 -5.48
N TYR A 135 0.23 0.20 -4.85
CA TYR A 135 1.62 0.40 -5.19
C TYR A 135 2.16 -0.59 -6.19
N SER A 136 2.92 -0.09 -7.12
CA SER A 136 3.91 -0.89 -7.83
C SER A 136 5.13 -1.09 -6.94
N ILE A 137 5.50 -2.34 -6.66
CA ILE A 137 6.69 -2.72 -5.89
C ILE A 137 7.86 -2.92 -6.85
N LYS A 138 9.08 -2.56 -6.45
CA LYS A 138 10.36 -2.62 -7.18
C LYS A 138 10.52 -1.56 -8.29
N LEU A 139 11.56 -0.75 -8.22
CA LEU A 139 12.08 0.19 -9.23
C LEU A 139 11.13 1.28 -9.74
N TYR A 140 9.81 1.06 -9.67
CA TYR A 140 8.79 1.98 -10.16
C TYR A 140 8.00 2.54 -8.99
N ASN A 141 8.30 3.77 -8.65
CA ASN A 141 7.66 4.50 -7.54
C ASN A 141 6.29 5.04 -7.97
N ASN A 142 5.37 4.16 -8.34
CA ASN A 142 4.04 4.52 -8.79
C ASN A 142 2.98 4.18 -7.76
N VAL A 143 1.99 5.06 -7.67
CA VAL A 143 0.72 4.84 -7.00
C VAL A 143 -0.34 4.74 -8.08
N VAL A 144 -1.18 3.74 -8.01
CA VAL A 144 -2.24 3.50 -8.98
C VAL A 144 -3.59 3.59 -8.30
N LYS A 145 -4.47 4.44 -8.80
CA LYS A 145 -5.85 4.52 -8.34
C LYS A 145 -6.84 4.39 -9.49
N SER A 146 -8.02 3.86 -9.22
CA SER A 146 -9.14 3.85 -10.14
C SER A 146 -10.16 4.90 -9.75
N VAL A 147 -10.68 5.60 -10.74
CA VAL A 147 -11.81 6.53 -10.60
C VAL A 147 -12.92 6.01 -11.48
N GLU A 148 -14.05 5.64 -10.86
CA GLU A 148 -15.24 5.16 -11.57
C GLU A 148 -16.22 6.33 -11.73
N GLU A 149 -16.60 6.64 -12.97
CA GLU A 149 -17.58 7.66 -13.31
C GLU A 149 -18.82 6.98 -13.91
N ASN A 150 -20.00 7.25 -13.35
CA ASN A 150 -21.24 6.77 -13.93
C ASN A 150 -21.52 7.53 -15.24
N ALA A 151 -21.40 6.84 -16.36
CA ALA A 151 -21.61 7.40 -17.71
C ALA A 151 -23.07 7.26 -18.20
N GLY A 152 -24.01 6.90 -17.30
CA GLY A 152 -25.43 6.72 -17.58
C GLY A 152 -26.00 5.49 -16.89
N LEU A 153 -27.23 5.09 -17.25
CA LEU A 153 -27.97 4.01 -16.57
C LEU A 153 -27.30 2.63 -16.68
N LEU A 154 -26.44 2.39 -17.68
CA LEU A 154 -25.90 1.06 -18.01
C LEU A 154 -24.39 1.07 -18.30
N SER A 155 -23.69 2.17 -18.17
CA SER A 155 -22.26 2.25 -18.46
C SER A 155 -21.49 2.93 -17.33
N THR A 156 -20.34 2.39 -17.01
CA THR A 156 -19.37 2.97 -16.05
C THR A 156 -18.06 3.18 -16.79
N ASN A 157 -17.62 4.42 -16.88
CA ASN A 157 -16.27 4.73 -17.37
C ASN A 157 -15.29 4.67 -16.19
N THR A 158 -14.21 3.95 -16.37
CA THR A 158 -13.15 3.89 -15.37
C THR A 158 -11.88 4.52 -15.89
N THR A 159 -11.33 5.43 -15.13
CA THR A 159 -10.02 6.03 -15.36
C THR A 159 -9.03 5.49 -14.33
N ILE A 160 -7.97 4.85 -14.82
CA ILE A 160 -6.82 4.51 -13.99
C ILE A 160 -5.87 5.70 -14.00
N LYS A 161 -5.52 6.18 -12.83
CA LYS A 161 -4.49 7.19 -12.62
C LYS A 161 -3.24 6.51 -12.06
N ILE A 162 -2.12 6.73 -12.71
CA ILE A 162 -0.81 6.15 -12.36
C ILE A 162 0.10 7.32 -12.04
N ILE A 163 0.38 7.51 -10.76
CA ILE A 163 1.11 8.68 -10.24
C ILE A 163 2.49 8.24 -9.76
N ASN A 164 3.54 8.79 -10.33
CA ASN A 164 4.88 8.55 -9.84
C ASN A 164 5.12 9.33 -8.55
N SER A 165 5.36 8.62 -7.44
CA SER A 165 5.50 9.22 -6.11
C SER A 165 6.75 10.09 -5.94
N SER A 166 7.75 9.93 -6.80
CA SER A 166 8.99 10.72 -6.74
C SER A 166 8.94 11.98 -7.60
N THR A 167 8.27 11.92 -8.77
CA THR A 167 8.20 13.03 -9.75
C THR A 167 6.85 13.70 -9.81
N GLN A 168 5.82 13.11 -9.17
CA GLN A 168 4.42 13.52 -9.20
C GLN A 168 3.80 13.51 -10.62
N LYS A 169 4.48 12.91 -11.58
CA LYS A 169 3.96 12.78 -12.94
C LYS A 169 2.81 11.77 -12.95
N GLU A 170 1.67 12.17 -13.54
CA GLU A 170 0.48 11.33 -13.73
C GLU A 170 0.40 10.83 -15.17
N ASN A 171 0.09 9.54 -15.33
CA ASN A 171 -0.35 8.93 -16.56
C ASN A 171 -1.75 8.35 -16.36
N THR A 172 -2.51 8.18 -17.43
CA THR A 172 -3.88 7.68 -17.33
C THR A 172 -4.16 6.58 -18.36
N TYR A 173 -5.05 5.66 -17.99
CA TYR A 173 -5.66 4.70 -18.87
C TYR A 173 -7.17 4.69 -18.67
N LYS A 174 -7.97 4.77 -19.75
CA LYS A 174 -9.42 4.83 -19.69
C LYS A 174 -10.04 3.63 -20.40
N PHE A 175 -11.12 3.12 -19.84
CA PHE A 175 -11.91 2.05 -20.44
C PHE A 175 -13.33 2.05 -19.87
N ASP A 176 -14.23 1.32 -20.57
CA ASP A 176 -15.61 1.11 -20.11
C ASP A 176 -15.67 -0.15 -19.25
N GLY A 177 -16.18 -0.05 -18.05
CA GLY A 177 -16.34 -1.17 -17.14
C GLY A 177 -15.92 -0.87 -15.71
N VAL A 178 -16.15 -1.84 -14.83
CA VAL A 178 -15.86 -1.78 -13.39
C VAL A 178 -14.71 -2.72 -13.06
N ILE A 179 -13.77 -2.26 -12.24
CA ILE A 179 -12.66 -3.08 -11.76
C ILE A 179 -13.12 -3.94 -10.59
N LYS A 180 -12.84 -5.24 -10.67
CA LYS A 180 -12.99 -6.19 -9.55
C LYS A 180 -11.72 -6.29 -8.72
N GLU A 181 -10.55 -6.28 -9.39
CA GLU A 181 -9.24 -6.36 -8.74
C GLU A 181 -8.21 -5.61 -9.59
N LEU A 182 -7.28 -4.98 -8.91
CA LEU A 182 -6.12 -4.34 -9.51
C LEU A 182 -4.87 -4.97 -8.91
N TYR A 183 -3.94 -5.38 -9.77
CA TYR A 183 -2.68 -5.97 -9.35
C TYR A 183 -1.51 -5.26 -10.06
N CYS A 184 -0.49 -4.89 -9.30
CA CYS A 184 0.69 -4.21 -9.82
C CYS A 184 1.95 -5.03 -9.56
N TYR A 185 2.82 -5.11 -10.57
CA TYR A 185 4.13 -5.71 -10.44
C TYR A 185 5.13 -5.02 -11.38
N GLY A 186 6.20 -4.45 -10.81
CA GLY A 186 7.15 -3.66 -11.58
C GLY A 186 6.48 -2.46 -12.26
N ASN A 187 6.62 -2.36 -13.59
CA ASN A 187 5.96 -1.33 -14.41
C ASN A 187 4.63 -1.79 -15.01
N LYS A 188 4.15 -2.97 -14.64
CA LYS A 188 2.95 -3.58 -15.21
C LYS A 188 1.80 -3.53 -14.23
N ILE A 189 0.62 -3.30 -14.74
CA ILE A 189 -0.63 -3.22 -14.01
C ILE A 189 -1.62 -4.15 -14.70
N ALA A 190 -2.26 -5.02 -13.94
CA ALA A 190 -3.35 -5.88 -14.42
C ALA A 190 -4.66 -5.42 -13.79
N LEU A 191 -5.65 -5.16 -14.63
CA LEU A 191 -6.99 -4.74 -14.28
C LEU A 191 -7.92 -5.92 -14.53
N ASN A 192 -8.43 -6.53 -13.46
CA ASN A 192 -9.42 -7.60 -13.56
C ASN A 192 -10.83 -7.03 -13.61
N LEU A 193 -11.55 -7.26 -14.70
CA LEU A 193 -12.93 -6.84 -14.91
C LEU A 193 -13.94 -7.99 -14.68
N GLY A 194 -13.44 -9.18 -14.31
CA GLY A 194 -14.23 -10.38 -14.10
C GLY A 194 -14.08 -11.41 -15.21
N SER A 195 -14.47 -11.10 -16.43
CA SER A 195 -14.27 -11.97 -17.61
C SER A 195 -13.15 -11.48 -18.53
N GLU A 196 -12.57 -10.33 -18.25
CA GLU A 196 -11.52 -9.71 -19.03
C GLU A 196 -10.43 -9.16 -18.13
N ILE A 197 -9.18 -9.21 -18.58
CA ILE A 197 -8.03 -8.56 -17.92
C ILE A 197 -7.39 -7.60 -18.93
N HIS A 198 -7.21 -6.35 -18.51
CA HIS A 198 -6.35 -5.41 -19.25
C HIS A 198 -4.98 -5.41 -18.60
N PHE A 199 -3.94 -5.70 -19.35
CA PHE A 199 -2.56 -5.50 -18.96
C PHE A 199 -2.06 -4.19 -19.52
N ILE A 200 -1.66 -3.26 -18.67
CA ILE A 200 -1.16 -1.94 -19.05
C ILE A 200 0.23 -1.69 -18.44
N GLU A 201 0.97 -0.77 -19.02
CA GLU A 201 2.22 -0.26 -18.47
C GLU A 201 1.98 0.97 -17.59
N SER A 202 2.97 1.31 -16.77
CA SER A 202 2.93 2.50 -15.90
C SER A 202 2.86 3.84 -16.67
N ASN A 203 3.11 3.85 -17.97
CA ASN A 203 2.89 5.00 -18.85
C ASN A 203 1.43 5.12 -19.36
N GLY A 204 0.55 4.19 -18.98
CA GLY A 204 -0.85 4.14 -19.40
C GLY A 204 -1.10 3.38 -20.72
N TRP A 205 -0.09 2.75 -21.29
CA TRP A 205 -0.25 2.02 -22.56
C TRP A 205 -0.80 0.62 -22.32
N LEU A 206 -1.81 0.26 -23.12
CA LEU A 206 -2.36 -1.09 -23.14
C LEU A 206 -1.38 -2.05 -23.80
N ILE A 207 -0.93 -3.06 -23.05
CA ILE A 207 -0.07 -4.14 -23.56
C ILE A 207 -0.93 -5.20 -24.24
N LYS A 208 -1.98 -5.67 -23.53
CA LYS A 208 -2.82 -6.78 -23.98
C LYS A 208 -4.14 -6.81 -23.23
N LYS A 209 -5.18 -7.28 -23.90
CA LYS A 209 -6.41 -7.75 -23.29
C LYS A 209 -6.44 -9.27 -23.30
N TYR A 210 -6.86 -9.85 -22.19
CA TYR A 210 -7.12 -11.27 -22.07
C TYR A 210 -8.59 -11.47 -21.75
N VAL A 211 -9.28 -12.28 -22.55
CA VAL A 211 -10.71 -12.59 -22.36
C VAL A 211 -10.83 -14.04 -21.94
N SER A 212 -11.65 -14.30 -20.94
CA SER A 212 -11.92 -15.61 -20.37
C SER A 212 -13.40 -15.96 -20.46
N ASN A 213 -13.69 -17.25 -20.68
CA ASN A 213 -15.04 -17.79 -20.59
C ASN A 213 -15.47 -18.09 -19.14
N GLN A 214 -14.55 -17.97 -18.18
CA GLN A 214 -14.79 -18.18 -16.75
C GLN A 214 -14.54 -16.89 -16.00
N GLU A 215 -15.24 -16.69 -14.88
CA GLU A 215 -15.02 -15.55 -14.02
C GLU A 215 -13.63 -15.61 -13.37
N ILE A 216 -12.85 -14.54 -13.55
CA ILE A 216 -11.52 -14.40 -12.99
C ILE A 216 -11.66 -13.88 -11.56
N ARG A 217 -11.16 -14.66 -10.60
CA ARG A 217 -11.21 -14.35 -9.19
C ARG A 217 -9.98 -13.56 -8.74
N LYS A 218 -8.79 -13.95 -9.22
CA LYS A 218 -7.53 -13.37 -8.76
C LYS A 218 -6.47 -13.42 -9.84
N ILE A 219 -5.59 -12.40 -9.84
CA ILE A 219 -4.42 -12.30 -10.69
C ILE A 219 -3.18 -12.16 -9.82
N VAL A 220 -2.10 -12.82 -10.22
CA VAL A 220 -0.76 -12.59 -9.69
C VAL A 220 0.20 -12.46 -10.87
N MET A 221 1.21 -11.61 -10.75
CA MET A 221 2.19 -11.39 -11.82
C MET A 221 3.61 -11.54 -11.29
N SER A 222 4.50 -11.89 -12.21
CA SER A 222 5.94 -11.80 -12.06
C SER A 222 6.53 -11.03 -13.25
N ASP A 223 7.85 -11.01 -13.37
CA ASP A 223 8.52 -10.32 -14.50
C ASP A 223 8.06 -10.85 -15.88
N TYR A 224 7.77 -12.15 -15.99
CA TYR A 224 7.51 -12.83 -17.26
C TYR A 224 6.16 -13.54 -17.34
N LEU A 225 5.50 -13.78 -16.23
CA LEU A 225 4.31 -14.63 -16.15
C LEU A 225 3.18 -13.94 -15.40
N ALA A 226 1.95 -14.24 -15.79
CA ALA A 226 0.75 -13.95 -15.04
C ALA A 226 0.03 -15.26 -14.69
N GLY A 227 -0.26 -15.46 -13.41
CA GLY A 227 -1.11 -16.53 -12.91
C GLY A 227 -2.54 -16.02 -12.74
N ILE A 228 -3.52 -16.80 -13.20
CA ILE A 228 -4.93 -16.45 -13.14
C ILE A 228 -5.66 -17.53 -12.35
N VAL A 229 -6.42 -17.13 -11.36
CA VAL A 229 -7.30 -18.01 -10.57
C VAL A 229 -8.74 -17.75 -11.01
N TYR A 230 -9.43 -18.78 -11.42
CA TYR A 230 -10.81 -18.72 -11.82
C TYR A 230 -11.74 -19.06 -10.65
N ARG A 231 -12.98 -18.61 -10.76
CA ARG A 231 -14.06 -19.02 -9.86
C ARG A 231 -14.63 -20.35 -10.36
N ASN A 232 -14.65 -21.35 -9.48
CA ASN A 232 -15.34 -22.62 -9.73
C ASN A 232 -16.84 -22.44 -9.58
#